data_c02b841e4b72fdf93a018ffccfd1242c
#
_entry.id   c02b841e4b72fdf93a018ffccfd1242c
#
_cell.length_a   1.000
_cell.length_b   1.000
_cell.length_c   1.000
_cell.angle_alpha   90.00
_cell.angle_beta   90.00
_cell.angle_gamma   90.00
#
_symmetry.space_group_name_H-M   'P 1'
#
loop_
_entity.id
_entity.type
_entity.pdbx_description
1 polymer ?
#
loop_
_entity_poly.entity_id
_entity_poly.type
_entity_poly.pdbx_seq_one_letter_code
_entity_poly.pdbx_strand_id
1 'polypeptide(L)'
;MSESPDFADFVRCQSSALLRSAWLLTGGDWALAEDLVQTALSEVWKRWERISGMEAPDAYAHKVMVNTFLRWRGRRWTGEIASARIPETGAVAGGFGQVDTRESLRRALRELTARQRAVIMLRYFEDRSEAETAAIMGCSVGTVKSQSAKALARLRHVPGLAEVLTGGSTC
;
A
#
# COMPACT_ATOMS: atom_id res chain seq x y z
N MET A 1 20.16 -21.88 -18.69
CA MET A 1 19.90 -21.90 -17.26
C MET A 1 19.63 -20.47 -16.83
N SER A 2 18.36 -20.10 -16.66
CA SER A 2 18.03 -18.80 -16.07
C SER A 2 18.28 -18.94 -14.58
N GLU A 3 19.32 -18.26 -14.07
CA GLU A 3 19.48 -18.09 -12.63
C GLU A 3 18.22 -17.43 -12.11
N SER A 4 17.56 -18.06 -11.16
CA SER A 4 16.49 -17.40 -10.41
C SER A 4 17.04 -16.09 -9.86
N PRO A 5 16.39 -14.94 -10.10
CA PRO A 5 16.87 -13.68 -9.56
C PRO A 5 17.04 -13.83 -8.04
N ASP A 6 18.19 -13.38 -7.54
CA ASP A 6 18.48 -13.43 -6.11
C ASP A 6 17.42 -12.62 -5.36
N PHE A 7 16.92 -13.18 -4.28
CA PHE A 7 15.95 -12.48 -3.43
C PHE A 7 16.47 -11.13 -2.92
N ALA A 8 17.77 -11.03 -2.66
CA ALA A 8 18.39 -9.78 -2.25
C ALA A 8 18.30 -8.71 -3.35
N ASP A 9 18.45 -9.09 -4.61
CA ASP A 9 18.27 -8.20 -5.75
C ASP A 9 16.80 -7.74 -5.87
N PHE A 10 15.87 -8.67 -5.73
CA PHE A 10 14.45 -8.34 -5.70
C PHE A 10 14.12 -7.33 -4.59
N VAL A 11 14.60 -7.56 -3.37
CA VAL A 11 14.40 -6.65 -2.24
C VAL A 11 14.99 -5.28 -2.54
N ARG A 12 16.21 -5.20 -3.07
CA ARG A 12 16.84 -3.92 -3.44
C ARG A 12 16.01 -3.13 -4.45
N CYS A 13 15.49 -3.82 -5.47
CA CYS A 13 14.70 -3.18 -6.52
C CYS A 13 13.30 -2.76 -6.05
N GLN A 14 12.67 -3.55 -5.19
CA GLN A 14 11.26 -3.35 -4.84
C GLN A 14 11.02 -2.61 -3.51
N SER A 15 12.02 -2.53 -2.63
CA SER A 15 11.83 -1.97 -1.28
C SER A 15 11.24 -0.56 -1.27
N SER A 16 11.70 0.33 -2.13
CA SER A 16 11.21 1.70 -2.16
C SER A 16 9.76 1.80 -2.65
N ALA A 17 9.38 0.99 -3.63
CA ALA A 17 8.00 0.94 -4.13
C ALA A 17 7.06 0.34 -3.08
N LEU A 18 7.44 -0.79 -2.48
CA LEU A 18 6.69 -1.42 -1.41
C LEU A 18 6.50 -0.49 -0.20
N LEU A 19 7.56 0.23 0.18
CA LEU A 19 7.50 1.15 1.32
C LEU A 19 6.57 2.36 1.05
N ARG A 20 6.56 2.90 -0.17
CA ARG A 20 5.60 3.96 -0.56
C ARG A 20 4.16 3.45 -0.48
N SER A 21 3.89 2.27 -1.02
CA SER A 21 2.56 1.66 -0.97
C SER A 21 2.13 1.33 0.45
N ALA A 22 3.05 0.83 1.28
CA ALA A 22 2.81 0.56 2.70
C ALA A 22 2.51 1.85 3.48
N TRP A 23 3.22 2.95 3.20
CA TRP A 23 2.97 4.25 3.81
C TRP A 23 1.55 4.77 3.51
N LEU A 24 1.10 4.61 2.26
CA LEU A 24 -0.28 4.94 1.89
C LEU A 24 -1.31 4.08 2.62
N LEU A 25 -1.08 2.77 2.68
CA LEU A 25 -1.95 1.82 3.38
C LEU A 25 -2.08 2.15 4.87
N THR A 26 -0.97 2.48 5.52
CA THR A 26 -0.92 2.74 6.95
C THR A 26 -1.37 4.15 7.35
N GLY A 27 -1.73 4.98 6.39
CA GLY A 27 -2.17 6.36 6.64
C GLY A 27 -1.03 7.28 7.05
N GLY A 28 0.16 7.05 6.51
CA GLY A 28 1.35 7.87 6.75
C GLY A 28 2.15 7.50 8.00
N ASP A 29 1.94 6.33 8.57
CA ASP A 29 2.71 5.80 9.68
C ASP A 29 3.94 5.02 9.17
N TRP A 30 5.13 5.60 9.28
CA TRP A 30 6.37 5.00 8.79
C TRP A 30 6.77 3.73 9.52
N ALA A 31 6.66 3.71 10.84
CA ALA A 31 7.03 2.54 11.64
C ALA A 31 6.15 1.34 11.27
N LEU A 32 4.84 1.58 11.15
CA LEU A 32 3.90 0.55 10.74
C LEU A 32 4.09 0.14 9.27
N ALA A 33 4.48 1.08 8.40
CA ALA A 33 4.79 0.78 7.00
C ALA A 33 6.03 -0.12 6.86
N GLU A 34 7.09 0.17 7.61
CA GLU A 34 8.29 -0.66 7.65
C GLU A 34 7.99 -2.08 8.16
N ASP A 35 7.25 -2.21 9.25
CA ASP A 35 6.81 -3.51 9.80
C ASP A 35 5.98 -4.29 8.77
N LEU A 36 5.10 -3.60 8.05
CA LEU A 36 4.28 -4.20 7.02
C LEU A 36 5.11 -4.74 5.86
N VAL A 37 6.08 -3.96 5.38
CA VAL A 37 6.99 -4.38 4.30
C VAL A 37 7.84 -5.55 4.73
N GLN A 38 8.44 -5.52 5.94
CA GLN A 38 9.24 -6.61 6.46
C GLN A 38 8.42 -7.89 6.59
N THR A 39 7.20 -7.80 7.10
CA THR A 39 6.30 -8.96 7.22
C THR A 39 5.94 -9.52 5.85
N ALA A 40 5.60 -8.66 4.89
CA ALA A 40 5.27 -9.08 3.52
C ALA A 40 6.46 -9.75 2.84
N LEU A 41 7.66 -9.16 2.93
CA LEU A 41 8.88 -9.72 2.35
C LEU A 41 9.26 -11.06 3.00
N SER A 42 9.04 -11.24 4.30
CA SER A 42 9.24 -12.52 4.98
C SER A 42 8.32 -13.61 4.44
N GLU A 43 7.07 -13.28 4.13
CA GLU A 43 6.13 -14.22 3.53
C GLU A 43 6.47 -14.53 2.06
N VAL A 44 6.97 -13.55 1.32
CA VAL A 44 7.48 -13.73 -0.05
C VAL A 44 8.72 -14.64 -0.03
N TRP A 45 9.66 -14.41 0.87
CA TRP A 45 10.87 -15.22 1.04
C TRP A 45 10.56 -16.70 1.24
N LYS A 46 9.62 -17.04 2.12
CA LYS A 46 9.22 -18.43 2.37
C LYS A 46 8.75 -19.18 1.12
N ARG A 47 8.40 -18.47 0.08
CA ARG A 47 7.87 -19.02 -1.19
C ARG A 47 8.68 -18.57 -2.40
N TRP A 48 9.89 -18.05 -2.17
CA TRP A 48 10.67 -17.39 -3.19
C TRP A 48 10.98 -18.28 -4.40
N GLU A 49 11.34 -19.54 -4.17
CA GLU A 49 11.61 -20.50 -5.25
C GLU A 49 10.45 -20.59 -6.26
N ARG A 50 9.23 -20.53 -5.77
CA ARG A 50 8.03 -20.54 -6.62
C ARG A 50 7.74 -19.18 -7.24
N ILE A 51 7.94 -18.11 -6.46
CA ILE A 51 7.57 -16.74 -6.84
C ILE A 51 8.56 -16.18 -7.87
N SER A 52 9.84 -16.48 -7.74
CA SER A 52 10.90 -16.01 -8.65
C SER A 52 10.69 -16.45 -10.11
N GLY A 53 9.98 -17.54 -10.34
CA GLY A 53 9.60 -18.02 -11.67
C GLY A 53 8.28 -17.44 -12.21
N MET A 54 7.59 -16.58 -11.46
CA MET A 54 6.34 -15.94 -11.91
C MET A 54 6.65 -14.78 -12.87
N GLU A 55 5.67 -14.45 -13.72
CA GLU A 55 5.75 -13.32 -14.64
C GLU A 55 5.86 -11.98 -13.90
N ALA A 56 5.20 -11.85 -12.74
CA ALA A 56 5.15 -10.61 -11.94
C ALA A 56 5.36 -10.89 -10.44
N PRO A 57 6.58 -11.14 -9.98
CA PRO A 57 6.90 -11.35 -8.56
C PRO A 57 6.57 -10.12 -7.69
N ASP A 58 6.74 -8.92 -8.23
CA ASP A 58 6.41 -7.65 -7.61
C ASP A 58 4.92 -7.51 -7.32
N ALA A 59 4.06 -7.86 -8.28
CA ALA A 59 2.62 -7.86 -8.09
C ALA A 59 2.19 -8.85 -6.98
N TYR A 60 2.88 -9.99 -6.89
CA TYR A 60 2.66 -10.94 -5.81
C TYR A 60 3.04 -10.35 -4.44
N ALA A 61 4.18 -9.66 -4.34
CA ALA A 61 4.61 -9.02 -3.10
C ALA A 61 3.62 -7.94 -2.64
N HIS A 62 3.13 -7.10 -3.56
CA HIS A 62 2.09 -6.12 -3.26
C HIS A 62 0.78 -6.77 -2.79
N LYS A 63 0.36 -7.85 -3.43
CA LYS A 63 -0.81 -8.63 -2.99
C LYS A 63 -0.65 -9.17 -1.57
N VAL A 64 0.52 -9.74 -1.25
CA VAL A 64 0.83 -10.24 0.09
C VAL A 64 0.78 -9.10 1.12
N MET A 65 1.35 -7.95 0.77
CA MET A 65 1.36 -6.77 1.64
C MET A 65 -0.05 -6.24 1.93
N VAL A 66 -0.89 -6.06 0.91
CA VAL A 66 -2.28 -5.61 1.08
C VAL A 66 -3.07 -6.58 1.95
N ASN A 67 -2.96 -7.88 1.68
CA ASN A 67 -3.67 -8.90 2.45
C ASN A 67 -3.20 -8.97 3.92
N THR A 68 -1.90 -8.79 4.14
CA THR A 68 -1.33 -8.70 5.50
C THR A 68 -1.88 -7.49 6.24
N PHE A 69 -1.91 -6.33 5.59
CA PHE A 69 -2.46 -5.10 6.17
C PHE A 69 -3.94 -5.23 6.53
N LEU A 70 -4.76 -5.73 5.62
CA LEU A 70 -6.20 -5.91 5.86
C LEU A 70 -6.46 -6.91 7.00
N ARG A 71 -5.65 -7.96 7.09
CA ARG A 71 -5.69 -8.95 8.18
C ARG A 71 -5.32 -8.32 9.53
N TRP A 72 -4.28 -7.48 9.58
CA TRP A 72 -3.91 -6.76 10.80
C TRP A 72 -5.03 -5.83 11.27
N ARG A 73 -5.69 -5.15 10.35
CA ARG A 73 -6.80 -4.26 10.68
C ARG A 73 -8.02 -5.03 11.16
N GLY A 74 -8.31 -6.19 10.62
CA GLY A 74 -9.37 -7.07 11.09
C GLY A 74 -9.14 -7.54 12.54
N ARG A 75 -7.89 -7.89 12.90
CA ARG A 75 -7.52 -8.28 14.27
C ARG A 75 -7.60 -7.13 15.27
N ARG A 76 -7.26 -5.91 14.87
CA ARG A 76 -7.40 -4.72 15.73
C ARG A 76 -8.84 -4.43 16.10
N TRP A 77 -9.78 -4.76 15.22
CA TRP A 77 -11.21 -4.63 15.53
C TRP A 77 -11.67 -5.61 16.61
N THR A 78 -11.01 -6.75 16.74
CA THR A 78 -11.31 -7.75 17.78
C THR A 78 -10.58 -7.52 19.11
N GLY A 79 -9.91 -6.40 19.30
CA GLY A 79 -9.35 -5.98 20.59
C GLY A 79 -8.03 -6.59 21.03
N GLU A 80 -7.35 -7.37 20.18
CA GLU A 80 -6.15 -8.15 20.57
C GLU A 80 -4.80 -7.43 20.42
N ILE A 81 -4.74 -6.22 19.88
CA ILE A 81 -3.47 -5.47 19.77
C ILE A 81 -3.66 -4.05 20.28
N ALA A 82 -3.12 -3.81 21.48
CA ALA A 82 -3.02 -2.47 22.05
C ALA A 82 -2.19 -1.56 21.12
N SER A 83 -2.79 -0.42 20.73
CA SER A 83 -2.12 0.61 19.94
C SER A 83 -1.02 1.26 20.78
N ALA A 84 0.21 0.83 20.62
CA ALA A 84 1.35 1.62 21.05
C ALA A 84 1.45 2.83 20.09
N ARG A 85 1.13 4.02 20.59
CA ARG A 85 1.45 5.28 19.94
C ARG A 85 2.97 5.44 19.97
N ILE A 86 3.62 5.19 18.83
CA ILE A 86 5.06 5.46 18.68
C ILE A 86 5.18 6.91 18.20
N PRO A 87 6.09 7.72 18.83
CA PRO A 87 6.32 9.09 18.42
C PRO A 87 6.86 9.18 16.99
N GLU A 88 6.45 10.22 16.28
CA GLU A 88 6.87 10.51 14.92
C GLU A 88 8.34 10.93 14.88
N THR A 89 9.21 10.04 14.47
CA THR A 89 10.57 10.41 14.06
C THR A 89 10.98 9.58 12.85
N GLY A 90 11.11 10.24 11.72
CA GLY A 90 11.63 9.60 10.52
C GLY A 90 11.26 10.35 9.25
N ALA A 91 11.98 11.41 8.94
CA ALA A 91 11.96 11.99 7.62
C ALA A 91 12.70 11.06 6.66
N VAL A 92 11.98 10.24 5.92
CA VAL A 92 12.56 9.61 4.73
C VAL A 92 12.20 10.50 3.55
N ALA A 93 13.21 11.16 3.01
CA ALA A 93 13.12 11.90 1.77
C ALA A 93 12.84 10.91 0.63
N GLY A 94 11.71 11.03 -0.01
CA GLY A 94 11.42 10.23 -1.18
C GLY A 94 10.01 10.38 -1.74
N GLY A 95 9.81 11.24 -2.72
CA GLY A 95 8.82 11.06 -3.76
C GLY A 95 7.42 11.66 -3.58
N PHE A 96 7.13 12.32 -2.49
CA PHE A 96 5.94 13.17 -2.37
C PHE A 96 6.41 14.61 -2.18
N GLY A 97 5.93 15.53 -3.01
CA GLY A 97 6.33 16.93 -3.02
C GLY A 97 6.47 17.63 -1.66
N GLN A 98 6.47 18.92 -1.60
CA GLN A 98 6.74 19.73 -0.40
C GLN A 98 5.99 19.26 0.86
N VAL A 99 6.56 19.52 2.04
CA VAL A 99 6.09 19.09 3.37
C VAL A 99 4.59 19.31 3.60
N ASP A 100 4.03 20.41 3.10
CA ASP A 100 2.60 20.74 3.24
C ASP A 100 1.68 19.75 2.48
N THR A 101 2.07 19.33 1.29
CA THR A 101 1.32 18.37 0.48
C THR A 101 1.31 16.98 1.12
N ARG A 102 2.45 16.60 1.72
CA ARG A 102 2.61 15.31 2.42
C ARG A 102 1.74 15.25 3.67
N GLU A 103 1.71 16.29 4.48
CA GLU A 103 0.88 16.36 5.68
C GLU A 103 -0.60 16.40 5.32
N SER A 104 -0.98 17.12 4.28
CA SER A 104 -2.35 17.14 3.76
C SER A 104 -2.79 15.75 3.27
N LEU A 105 -1.94 15.04 2.55
CA LEU A 105 -2.18 13.67 2.11
C LEU A 105 -2.32 12.73 3.32
N ARG A 106 -1.45 12.86 4.30
CA ARG A 106 -1.48 12.06 5.53
C ARG A 106 -2.79 12.22 6.30
N ARG A 107 -3.27 13.46 6.46
CA ARG A 107 -4.56 13.75 7.10
C ARG A 107 -5.70 13.13 6.32
N ALA A 108 -5.71 13.29 5.01
CA ALA A 108 -6.71 12.69 4.14
C ALA A 108 -6.77 11.17 4.23
N LEU A 109 -5.61 10.52 4.21
CA LEU A 109 -5.52 9.06 4.34
C LEU A 109 -6.04 8.55 5.68
N ARG A 110 -5.87 9.33 6.75
CA ARG A 110 -6.39 8.97 8.09
C ARG A 110 -7.91 9.01 8.18
N GLU A 111 -8.58 9.80 7.34
CA GLU A 111 -10.04 9.84 7.26
C GLU A 111 -10.63 8.63 6.53
N LEU A 112 -9.81 7.92 5.75
CA LEU A 112 -10.22 6.74 5.02
C LEU A 112 -10.19 5.49 5.91
N THR A 113 -11.12 4.56 5.66
CA THR A 113 -11.03 3.22 6.23
C THR A 113 -9.85 2.45 5.63
N ALA A 114 -9.41 1.38 6.28
CA ALA A 114 -8.34 0.52 5.78
C ALA A 114 -8.63 -0.01 4.35
N ARG A 115 -9.87 -0.44 4.11
CA ARG A 115 -10.30 -0.91 2.78
C ARG A 115 -10.30 0.21 1.74
N GLN A 116 -10.71 1.41 2.11
CA GLN A 116 -10.69 2.58 1.22
C GLN A 116 -9.25 2.97 0.87
N ARG A 117 -8.32 2.97 1.83
CA ARG A 117 -6.89 3.19 1.54
C ARG A 117 -6.33 2.15 0.59
N ALA A 118 -6.66 0.87 0.80
CA ALA A 118 -6.22 -0.21 -0.08
C ALA A 118 -6.74 -0.02 -1.52
N VAL A 119 -8.02 0.33 -1.68
CA VAL A 119 -8.59 0.59 -3.01
C VAL A 119 -7.90 1.78 -3.68
N ILE A 120 -7.73 2.90 -2.98
CA ILE A 120 -7.06 4.09 -3.54
C ILE A 120 -5.62 3.77 -3.92
N MET A 121 -4.88 3.10 -3.07
CA MET A 121 -3.50 2.71 -3.35
C MET A 121 -3.41 1.81 -4.59
N LEU A 122 -4.20 0.76 -4.68
CA LEU A 122 -4.17 -0.18 -5.80
C LEU A 122 -4.62 0.48 -7.12
N ARG A 123 -5.70 1.27 -7.09
CA ARG A 123 -6.27 1.88 -8.30
C ARG A 123 -5.48 3.04 -8.84
N TYR A 124 -4.99 3.94 -7.98
CA TYR A 124 -4.46 5.23 -8.38
C TYR A 124 -2.94 5.36 -8.22
N PHE A 125 -2.32 4.59 -7.35
CA PHE A 125 -0.87 4.59 -7.19
C PHE A 125 -0.18 3.38 -7.82
N GLU A 126 -0.83 2.22 -7.83
CA GLU A 126 -0.35 0.99 -8.46
C GLU A 126 -0.95 0.77 -9.86
N ASP A 127 -1.85 1.65 -10.28
CA ASP A 127 -2.52 1.61 -11.59
C ASP A 127 -3.18 0.26 -11.93
N ARG A 128 -3.72 -0.42 -10.91
CA ARG A 128 -4.42 -1.70 -11.09
C ARG A 128 -5.84 -1.48 -11.61
N SER A 129 -6.31 -2.38 -12.43
CA SER A 129 -7.71 -2.41 -12.86
C SER A 129 -8.66 -2.70 -11.69
N GLU A 130 -9.94 -2.43 -11.86
CA GLU A 130 -10.96 -2.79 -10.86
C GLU A 130 -11.02 -4.30 -10.62
N ALA A 131 -10.85 -5.10 -11.68
CA ALA A 131 -10.82 -6.56 -11.59
C ALA A 131 -9.60 -7.07 -10.82
N GLU A 132 -8.40 -6.55 -11.11
CA GLU A 132 -7.18 -6.88 -10.37
C GLU A 132 -7.28 -6.46 -8.91
N THR A 133 -7.79 -5.25 -8.64
CA THR A 133 -8.01 -4.77 -7.28
C THR A 133 -8.98 -5.67 -6.51
N ALA A 134 -10.08 -6.06 -7.13
CA ALA A 134 -11.05 -7.00 -6.55
C ALA A 134 -10.40 -8.35 -6.22
N ALA A 135 -9.60 -8.89 -7.14
CA ALA A 135 -8.87 -10.15 -6.94
C ALA A 135 -7.86 -10.05 -5.79
N ILE A 136 -7.11 -8.96 -5.70
CA ILE A 136 -6.14 -8.72 -4.61
C ILE A 136 -6.85 -8.61 -3.26
N MET A 137 -7.95 -7.87 -3.21
CA MET A 137 -8.69 -7.60 -1.96
C MET A 137 -9.66 -8.72 -1.56
N GLY A 138 -9.87 -9.72 -2.42
CA GLY A 138 -10.83 -10.81 -2.17
C GLY A 138 -12.28 -10.34 -2.08
N CYS A 139 -12.68 -9.39 -2.93
CA CYS A 139 -14.02 -8.84 -2.96
C CYS A 139 -14.54 -8.72 -4.40
N SER A 140 -15.80 -8.29 -4.57
CA SER A 140 -16.38 -8.07 -5.89
C SER A 140 -15.92 -6.76 -6.52
N VAL A 141 -15.98 -6.66 -7.85
CA VAL A 141 -15.75 -5.41 -8.60
C VAL A 141 -16.72 -4.31 -8.15
N GLY A 142 -17.97 -4.68 -7.86
CA GLY A 142 -18.96 -3.73 -7.31
C GLY A 142 -18.52 -3.14 -5.97
N THR A 143 -17.91 -3.94 -5.10
CA THR A 143 -17.33 -3.47 -3.83
C THR A 143 -16.16 -2.51 -4.07
N VAL A 144 -15.29 -2.80 -5.02
CA VAL A 144 -14.18 -1.90 -5.40
C VAL A 144 -14.72 -0.55 -5.87
N LYS A 145 -15.69 -0.55 -6.79
CA LYS A 145 -16.34 0.68 -7.28
C LYS A 145 -16.97 1.50 -6.15
N SER A 146 -17.72 0.84 -5.27
CA SER A 146 -18.37 1.50 -4.12
C SER A 146 -17.35 2.09 -3.14
N GLN A 147 -16.30 1.35 -2.79
CA GLN A 147 -15.24 1.83 -1.89
C GLN A 147 -14.43 2.96 -2.53
N SER A 148 -14.14 2.87 -3.82
CA SER A 148 -13.45 3.90 -4.57
C SER A 148 -14.25 5.22 -4.57
N ALA A 149 -15.54 5.15 -4.89
CA ALA A 149 -16.43 6.33 -4.89
C ALA A 149 -16.51 7.00 -3.52
N LYS A 150 -16.65 6.23 -2.45
CA LYS A 150 -16.68 6.74 -1.07
C LYS A 150 -15.35 7.37 -0.66
N ALA A 151 -14.25 6.74 -1.00
CA ALA A 151 -12.92 7.26 -0.72
C ALA A 151 -12.66 8.58 -1.45
N LEU A 152 -12.93 8.63 -2.75
CA LEU A 152 -12.77 9.86 -3.55
C LEU A 152 -13.66 11.00 -3.05
N ALA A 153 -14.88 10.72 -2.63
CA ALA A 153 -15.77 11.72 -2.05
C ALA A 153 -15.17 12.36 -0.79
N ARG A 154 -14.53 11.56 0.07
CA ARG A 154 -13.81 12.06 1.25
C ARG A 154 -12.56 12.86 0.89
N LEU A 155 -11.81 12.42 -0.12
CA LEU A 155 -10.57 13.06 -0.54
C LEU A 155 -10.79 14.38 -1.31
N ARG A 156 -11.97 14.62 -1.88
CA ARG A 156 -12.30 15.87 -2.60
C ARG A 156 -12.16 17.12 -1.75
N HIS A 157 -12.31 17.02 -0.45
CA HIS A 157 -12.20 18.15 0.48
C HIS A 157 -10.76 18.48 0.89
N VAL A 158 -9.78 17.71 0.38
CA VAL A 158 -8.35 17.92 0.71
C VAL A 158 -7.70 18.74 -0.39
N PRO A 159 -7.23 19.98 -0.09
CA PRO A 159 -6.57 20.84 -1.07
C PRO A 159 -5.32 20.15 -1.67
N GLY A 160 -5.15 20.23 -2.98
CA GLY A 160 -3.98 19.71 -3.70
C GLY A 160 -3.98 18.20 -3.99
N LEU A 161 -4.94 17.43 -3.45
CA LEU A 161 -4.94 15.98 -3.65
C LEU A 161 -5.45 15.57 -5.05
N ALA A 162 -6.31 16.37 -5.65
CA ALA A 162 -6.78 16.13 -7.02
C ALA A 162 -5.63 16.09 -8.02
N GLU A 163 -4.61 16.92 -7.84
CA GLU A 163 -3.40 16.96 -8.67
C GLU A 163 -2.53 15.71 -8.48
N VAL A 164 -2.43 15.20 -7.26
CA VAL A 164 -1.66 13.99 -6.95
C VAL A 164 -2.33 12.75 -7.54
N LEU A 165 -3.67 12.69 -7.50
CA LEU A 165 -4.44 11.55 -8.03
C LEU A 165 -4.52 11.56 -9.57
N THR A 166 -4.42 12.74 -10.21
CA THR A 166 -4.44 12.88 -11.66
C THR A 166 -3.04 12.97 -12.29
N GLY A 167 -2.03 13.35 -11.52
CA GLY A 167 -0.64 13.51 -11.96
C GLY A 167 0.19 12.23 -12.01
N GLY A 168 -0.37 11.08 -11.64
CA GLY A 168 0.32 9.78 -11.62
C GLY A 168 0.51 9.14 -13.01
N SER A 169 0.17 9.81 -14.09
CA SER A 169 0.36 9.34 -15.47
C SER A 169 1.41 10.15 -16.19
N THR A 170 2.64 10.17 -15.68
CA THR A 170 3.75 10.59 -16.54
C THR A 170 5.03 9.88 -16.10
N CYS A 171 5.28 8.77 -16.73
CA CYS A 171 6.61 8.33 -17.04
C CYS A 171 6.58 7.42 -18.25
#